data_21b12ba87f44133ee1f094a26c38ba9b
#
_entry.id   21b12ba87f44133ee1f094a26c38ba9b
#
_cell.length_a   1.000
_cell.length_b   1.000
_cell.length_c   1.000
_cell.angle_alpha   90.00
_cell.angle_beta   90.00
_cell.angle_gamma   90.00
#
_symmetry.space_group_name_H-M   'P 1'
#
loop_
_entity.id
_entity.type
_entity.pdbx_description
1 polymer ?
#
loop_
_entity_poly.entity_id
_entity_poly.type
_entity_poly.pdbx_seq_one_letter_code
_entity_poly.pdbx_strand_id
1 'polypeptide(L)'
;MNFGGGARRDTAVHESGHAVARVLSIGRVGISNENAIRWIEMDWGTPHCSVFELPLNMPGLKEFGEREGIREGIWPTVEEWRKLFSFMGIDPLEWASVRLFEITAGAAAQAKFTGVSFDLVWYDGGCSDDRQKVRETCQRIGLNEPEATGLLVERSKEACTVMDKTDVWRAVLTLAERLPTTGRMPGDTVVSIVQNALRAL
;
A
#
# COMPACT_ATOMS: atom_id res chain seq x y z
N MET A 1 -13.89 11.51 -30.13
CA MET A 1 -14.55 11.13 -28.86
C MET A 1 -13.52 10.47 -27.98
N ASN A 2 -13.19 11.11 -26.84
CA ASN A 2 -12.09 10.68 -25.97
C ASN A 2 -12.52 9.51 -25.09
N PHE A 3 -12.26 8.29 -25.50
CA PHE A 3 -12.44 7.10 -24.66
C PHE A 3 -11.22 6.80 -23.75
N GLY A 4 -10.28 7.74 -23.61
CA GLY A 4 -9.12 7.59 -22.73
C GLY A 4 -9.31 8.04 -21.29
N GLY A 5 -10.42 8.67 -20.93
CA GLY A 5 -10.58 9.31 -19.63
C GLY A 5 -11.03 8.35 -18.50
N GLY A 6 -11.79 7.32 -18.81
CA GLY A 6 -12.34 6.40 -17.80
C GLY A 6 -11.30 5.51 -17.17
N ALA A 7 -10.56 4.76 -17.97
CA ALA A 7 -9.53 3.81 -17.48
C ALA A 7 -8.42 4.52 -16.67
N ARG A 8 -8.05 5.74 -17.03
CA ARG A 8 -7.07 6.53 -16.25
C ARG A 8 -7.62 7.02 -14.92
N ARG A 9 -8.89 7.35 -14.86
CA ARG A 9 -9.53 7.81 -13.63
C ARG A 9 -9.70 6.67 -12.64
N ASP A 10 -10.09 5.50 -13.09
CA ASP A 10 -10.18 4.28 -12.29
C ASP A 10 -8.82 3.91 -11.68
N THR A 11 -7.76 4.00 -12.50
CA THR A 11 -6.39 3.76 -12.06
C THR A 11 -5.93 4.82 -11.03
N ALA A 12 -6.22 6.09 -11.27
CA ALA A 12 -5.87 7.15 -10.32
C ALA A 12 -6.57 6.94 -8.96
N VAL A 13 -7.83 6.51 -8.98
CA VAL A 13 -8.57 6.16 -7.76
C VAL A 13 -7.96 4.93 -7.07
N HIS A 14 -7.55 3.92 -7.83
CA HIS A 14 -6.87 2.73 -7.31
C HIS A 14 -5.56 3.11 -6.58
N GLU A 15 -4.66 3.83 -7.24
CA GLU A 15 -3.39 4.25 -6.63
C GLU A 15 -3.60 5.20 -5.44
N SER A 16 -4.63 6.05 -5.50
CA SER A 16 -5.01 6.90 -4.37
C SER A 16 -5.53 6.09 -3.19
N GLY A 17 -6.22 4.98 -3.44
CA GLY A 17 -6.65 4.03 -2.40
C GLY A 17 -5.48 3.49 -1.60
N HIS A 18 -4.43 3.00 -2.28
CA HIS A 18 -3.19 2.56 -1.63
C HIS A 18 -2.56 3.66 -0.79
N ALA A 19 -2.43 4.87 -1.35
CA ALA A 19 -1.77 5.97 -0.68
C ALA A 19 -2.53 6.46 0.56
N VAL A 20 -3.85 6.58 0.48
CA VAL A 20 -4.69 6.98 1.62
C VAL A 20 -4.64 5.92 2.72
N ALA A 21 -4.77 4.64 2.38
CA ALA A 21 -4.64 3.55 3.34
C ALA A 21 -3.27 3.57 4.03
N ARG A 22 -2.20 3.81 3.27
CA ARG A 22 -0.85 3.94 3.80
C ARG A 22 -0.72 5.06 4.83
N VAL A 23 -1.23 6.26 4.53
CA VAL A 23 -1.20 7.39 5.47
C VAL A 23 -2.00 7.11 6.75
N LEU A 24 -3.09 6.35 6.64
CA LEU A 24 -3.94 5.98 7.78
C LEU A 24 -3.31 4.89 8.68
N SER A 25 -2.50 3.99 8.12
CA SER A 25 -2.07 2.77 8.80
C SER A 25 -0.61 2.76 9.24
N ILE A 26 0.24 3.56 8.60
CA ILE A 26 1.69 3.47 8.73
C ILE A 26 2.20 3.67 10.16
N GLY A 27 1.52 4.49 10.95
CA GLY A 27 1.86 4.71 12.36
C GLY A 27 1.77 3.44 13.22
N ARG A 28 0.96 2.46 12.81
CA ARG A 28 0.82 1.17 13.51
C ARG A 28 2.12 0.35 13.51
N VAL A 29 2.96 0.55 12.50
CA VAL A 29 4.27 -0.12 12.37
C VAL A 29 5.45 0.81 12.66
N GLY A 30 5.20 1.94 13.34
CA GLY A 30 6.24 2.84 13.83
C GLY A 30 6.95 3.66 12.74
N ILE A 31 6.39 3.73 11.53
CA ILE A 31 6.93 4.55 10.44
C ILE A 31 6.23 5.92 10.48
N SER A 32 7.00 7.00 10.38
CA SER A 32 6.44 8.35 10.31
C SER A 32 5.76 8.61 8.96
N ASN A 33 4.74 9.47 8.95
CA ASN A 33 4.04 9.83 7.72
C ASN A 33 4.96 10.48 6.67
N GLU A 34 6.01 11.16 7.09
CA GLU A 34 7.00 11.77 6.18
C GLU A 34 7.71 10.74 5.30
N ASN A 35 7.81 9.50 5.78
CA ASN A 35 8.43 8.37 5.07
C ASN A 35 7.39 7.34 4.62
N ALA A 36 6.10 7.68 4.59
CA ALA A 36 5.06 6.72 4.24
C ALA A 36 5.11 6.32 2.77
N ILE A 37 5.26 7.29 1.89
CA ILE A 37 5.16 7.15 0.43
C ILE A 37 6.40 7.72 -0.23
N ARG A 38 6.96 7.02 -1.22
CA ARG A 38 8.06 7.52 -2.05
C ARG A 38 7.54 8.42 -3.16
N TRP A 39 6.59 7.92 -3.94
CA TRP A 39 5.91 8.60 -5.05
C TRP A 39 4.69 7.80 -5.49
N ILE A 40 3.82 8.46 -6.24
CA ILE A 40 2.83 7.79 -7.09
C ILE A 40 3.22 8.07 -8.54
N GLU A 41 3.29 7.01 -9.35
CA GLU A 41 3.60 7.06 -10.77
C GLU A 41 2.38 6.73 -11.60
N MET A 42 2.11 7.55 -12.62
CA MET A 42 0.94 7.43 -13.50
C MET A 42 1.32 7.22 -14.96
N ASP A 43 2.52 6.69 -15.22
CA ASP A 43 2.99 6.44 -16.58
C ASP A 43 2.23 5.30 -17.26
N TRP A 44 2.23 5.33 -18.60
CA TRP A 44 1.58 4.32 -19.42
C TRP A 44 2.24 2.95 -19.22
N GLY A 45 1.47 2.01 -18.71
CA GLY A 45 1.86 0.60 -18.62
C GLY A 45 1.97 0.05 -17.19
N THR A 46 2.45 0.83 -16.24
CA THR A 46 2.65 0.37 -14.84
C THR A 46 2.39 1.48 -13.82
N PRO A 47 1.15 2.01 -13.73
CA PRO A 47 0.82 2.93 -12.63
C PRO A 47 1.02 2.21 -11.30
N HIS A 48 1.64 2.89 -10.33
CA HIS A 48 1.83 2.30 -9.01
C HIS A 48 2.09 3.34 -7.91
N CYS A 49 1.63 3.02 -6.71
CA CYS A 49 2.00 3.71 -5.48
C CYS A 49 3.24 3.04 -4.89
N SER A 50 4.38 3.74 -4.91
CA SER A 50 5.62 3.27 -4.32
C SER A 50 5.72 3.70 -2.86
N VAL A 51 5.93 2.75 -1.97
CA VAL A 51 6.01 2.98 -0.52
C VAL A 51 7.35 2.53 0.05
N PHE A 52 7.71 3.07 1.21
CA PHE A 52 8.78 2.49 2.03
C PHE A 52 8.21 1.34 2.83
N GLU A 53 8.63 0.12 2.54
CA GLU A 53 8.13 -1.07 3.24
C GLU A 53 8.60 -1.14 4.71
N LEU A 54 9.78 -0.59 4.97
CA LEU A 54 10.43 -0.57 6.28
C LEU A 54 11.00 0.83 6.57
N PRO A 55 11.26 1.18 7.85
CA PRO A 55 11.90 2.44 8.23
C PRO A 55 13.39 2.40 7.89
N LEU A 56 13.74 2.63 6.63
CA LEU A 56 15.12 2.55 6.12
C LEU A 56 16.09 3.53 6.80
N ASN A 57 15.58 4.56 7.48
CA ASN A 57 16.37 5.54 8.21
C ASN A 57 16.64 5.16 9.67
N MET A 58 16.37 3.91 10.05
CA MET A 58 16.60 3.46 11.42
C MET A 58 18.09 3.41 11.72
N PRO A 59 18.55 4.08 12.81
CA PRO A 59 19.96 4.00 13.21
C PRO A 59 20.41 2.56 13.42
N GLY A 60 21.59 2.22 12.91
CA GLY A 60 22.17 0.89 13.05
C GLY A 60 21.62 -0.18 12.10
N LEU A 61 20.66 0.15 11.21
CA LEU A 61 20.10 -0.82 10.27
C LEU A 61 21.15 -1.35 9.28
N LYS A 62 22.05 -0.50 8.82
CA LYS A 62 23.13 -0.89 7.91
C LYS A 62 24.11 -1.82 8.60
N GLU A 63 24.57 -1.45 9.77
CA GLU A 63 25.50 -2.24 10.60
C GLU A 63 24.87 -3.58 11.01
N PHE A 64 23.58 -3.59 11.29
CA PHE A 64 22.82 -4.81 11.53
C PHE A 64 22.85 -5.72 10.31
N GLY A 65 22.51 -5.20 9.12
CA GLY A 65 22.51 -5.96 7.88
C GLY A 65 23.88 -6.55 7.55
N GLU A 66 24.95 -5.77 7.70
CA GLU A 66 26.34 -6.24 7.51
C GLU A 66 26.71 -7.37 8.49
N ARG A 67 26.36 -7.23 9.77
CA ARG A 67 26.63 -8.26 10.81
C ARG A 67 25.88 -9.56 10.57
N GLU A 68 24.61 -9.49 10.18
CA GLU A 68 23.77 -10.67 9.92
C GLU A 68 23.99 -11.26 8.52
N GLY A 69 24.85 -10.64 7.69
CA GLY A 69 25.14 -11.10 6.34
C GLY A 69 24.01 -10.86 5.34
N ILE A 70 23.08 -9.99 5.66
CA ILE A 70 21.97 -9.59 4.76
C ILE A 70 22.59 -8.76 3.63
N ARG A 71 22.60 -9.29 2.42
CA ARG A 71 23.21 -8.65 1.26
C ARG A 71 22.23 -7.75 0.55
N GLU A 72 22.67 -6.56 0.20
CA GLU A 72 21.91 -5.64 -0.65
C GLU A 72 21.59 -6.32 -1.99
N GLY A 73 20.33 -6.24 -2.43
CA GLY A 73 19.86 -6.84 -3.68
C GLY A 73 19.51 -8.33 -3.63
N ILE A 74 19.68 -9.00 -2.48
CA ILE A 74 19.21 -10.37 -2.28
C ILE A 74 18.02 -10.33 -1.33
N TRP A 75 16.91 -10.96 -1.73
CA TRP A 75 15.73 -11.05 -0.87
C TRP A 75 16.06 -11.89 0.38
N PRO A 76 15.84 -11.33 1.59
CA PRO A 76 16.10 -12.06 2.83
C PRO A 76 15.23 -13.32 2.93
N THR A 77 15.77 -14.35 3.55
CA THR A 77 15.02 -15.55 3.97
C THR A 77 14.00 -15.18 5.07
N VAL A 78 13.05 -16.07 5.36
CA VAL A 78 12.09 -15.87 6.47
C VAL A 78 12.80 -15.63 7.79
N GLU A 79 13.93 -16.33 8.04
CA GLU A 79 14.71 -16.17 9.27
C GLU A 79 15.41 -14.82 9.33
N GLU A 80 15.95 -14.34 8.24
CA GLU A 80 16.55 -13.00 8.14
C GLU A 80 15.50 -11.90 8.32
N TRP A 81 14.29 -12.09 7.77
CA TRP A 81 13.17 -11.21 8.02
C TRP A 81 12.77 -11.16 9.50
N ARG A 82 12.71 -12.32 10.19
CA ARG A 82 12.43 -12.38 11.63
C ARG A 82 13.44 -11.60 12.45
N LYS A 83 14.74 -11.79 12.16
CA LYS A 83 15.81 -11.03 12.82
C LYS A 83 15.66 -9.52 12.57
N LEU A 84 15.34 -9.12 11.35
CA LEU A 84 15.17 -7.73 10.98
C LEU A 84 13.97 -7.10 11.73
N PHE A 85 12.82 -7.77 11.78
CA PHE A 85 11.66 -7.32 12.53
C PHE A 85 11.96 -7.22 14.03
N SER A 86 12.65 -8.22 14.59
CA SER A 86 13.09 -8.20 15.99
C SER A 86 14.02 -7.02 16.29
N PHE A 87 14.98 -6.74 15.42
CA PHE A 87 15.88 -5.60 15.53
C PHE A 87 15.11 -4.27 15.50
N MET A 88 14.11 -4.16 14.64
CA MET A 88 13.28 -2.96 14.51
C MET A 88 12.19 -2.83 15.58
N GLY A 89 11.96 -3.85 16.40
CA GLY A 89 10.86 -3.89 17.36
C GLY A 89 9.48 -3.92 16.69
N ILE A 90 9.38 -4.45 15.47
CA ILE A 90 8.13 -4.55 14.70
C ILE A 90 7.57 -5.96 14.84
N ASP A 91 6.30 -6.09 15.17
CA ASP A 91 5.59 -7.37 15.09
C ASP A 91 5.39 -7.77 13.62
N PRO A 92 5.90 -8.95 13.19
CA PRO A 92 5.78 -9.38 11.79
C PRO A 92 4.34 -9.52 11.31
N LEU A 93 3.43 -10.01 12.18
CA LEU A 93 2.03 -10.20 11.82
C LEU A 93 1.31 -8.86 11.68
N GLU A 94 1.59 -7.91 12.58
CA GLU A 94 1.04 -6.55 12.48
C GLU A 94 1.57 -5.85 11.21
N TRP A 95 2.86 -6.00 10.90
CA TRP A 95 3.42 -5.47 9.66
C TRP A 95 2.71 -6.05 8.42
N ALA A 96 2.55 -7.37 8.35
CA ALA A 96 1.84 -8.00 7.23
C ALA A 96 0.37 -7.57 7.18
N SER A 97 -0.29 -7.46 8.33
CA SER A 97 -1.68 -6.97 8.46
C SER A 97 -1.83 -5.57 7.86
N VAL A 98 -0.94 -4.64 8.23
CA VAL A 98 -0.91 -3.28 7.68
C VAL A 98 -0.66 -3.31 6.17
N ARG A 99 0.31 -4.10 5.71
CA ARG A 99 0.64 -4.21 4.28
C ARG A 99 -0.52 -4.77 3.46
N LEU A 100 -1.19 -5.82 3.93
CA LEU A 100 -2.35 -6.38 3.22
C LEU A 100 -3.52 -5.39 3.15
N PHE A 101 -3.78 -4.66 4.25
CA PHE A 101 -4.76 -3.58 4.23
C PHE A 101 -4.44 -2.52 3.17
N GLU A 102 -3.20 -2.06 3.11
CA GLU A 102 -2.74 -1.07 2.12
C GLU A 102 -2.88 -1.60 0.69
N ILE A 103 -2.45 -2.84 0.44
CA ILE A 103 -2.48 -3.45 -0.89
C ILE A 103 -3.94 -3.68 -1.35
N THR A 104 -4.84 -4.08 -0.47
CA THR A 104 -6.24 -4.30 -0.85
C THR A 104 -7.05 -3.02 -0.99
N ALA A 105 -6.57 -1.92 -0.42
CA ALA A 105 -7.27 -0.64 -0.44
C ALA A 105 -7.39 -0.02 -1.84
N GLY A 106 -6.43 -0.28 -2.75
CA GLY A 106 -6.53 0.14 -4.14
C GLY A 106 -7.74 -0.48 -4.83
N ALA A 107 -7.86 -1.81 -4.74
CA ALA A 107 -9.01 -2.54 -5.29
C ALA A 107 -10.34 -2.13 -4.63
N ALA A 108 -10.33 -1.88 -3.31
CA ALA A 108 -11.53 -1.41 -2.60
C ALA A 108 -11.98 -0.02 -3.07
N ALA A 109 -11.03 0.90 -3.28
CA ALA A 109 -11.33 2.23 -3.80
C ALA A 109 -11.86 2.17 -5.24
N GLN A 110 -11.25 1.36 -6.10
CA GLN A 110 -11.70 1.16 -7.47
C GLN A 110 -13.08 0.51 -7.53
N ALA A 111 -13.35 -0.50 -6.71
CA ALA A 111 -14.65 -1.16 -6.61
C ALA A 111 -15.76 -0.15 -6.24
N LYS A 112 -15.52 0.67 -5.23
CA LYS A 112 -16.44 1.73 -4.84
C LYS A 112 -16.65 2.76 -5.93
N PHE A 113 -15.59 3.18 -6.63
CA PHE A 113 -15.67 4.17 -7.70
C PHE A 113 -16.47 3.67 -8.89
N THR A 114 -16.24 2.41 -9.30
CA THR A 114 -16.88 1.81 -10.46
C THR A 114 -18.27 1.21 -10.17
N GLY A 115 -18.61 1.02 -8.89
CA GLY A 115 -19.86 0.38 -8.47
C GLY A 115 -19.90 -1.12 -8.68
N VAL A 116 -18.74 -1.77 -8.89
CA VAL A 116 -18.62 -3.24 -9.00
C VAL A 116 -18.15 -3.84 -7.68
N SER A 117 -18.28 -5.17 -7.51
CA SER A 117 -17.83 -5.83 -6.29
C SER A 117 -16.31 -5.81 -6.16
N PHE A 118 -15.80 -5.84 -4.91
CA PHE A 118 -14.37 -5.97 -4.64
C PHE A 118 -13.78 -7.20 -5.32
N ASP A 119 -14.46 -8.35 -5.24
CA ASP A 119 -13.97 -9.61 -5.81
C ASP A 119 -13.77 -9.51 -7.33
N LEU A 120 -14.69 -8.85 -8.03
CA LEU A 120 -14.57 -8.64 -9.47
C LEU A 120 -13.33 -7.78 -9.81
N VAL A 121 -13.11 -6.69 -9.09
CA VAL A 121 -11.91 -5.85 -9.27
C VAL A 121 -10.65 -6.64 -8.92
N TRP A 122 -10.67 -7.36 -7.79
CA TRP A 122 -9.52 -8.08 -7.27
C TRP A 122 -9.06 -9.21 -8.17
N TYR A 123 -9.98 -10.02 -8.70
CA TYR A 123 -9.65 -11.20 -9.50
C TYR A 123 -9.58 -10.92 -11.01
N ASP A 124 -10.45 -10.05 -11.52
CA ASP A 124 -10.62 -9.81 -12.96
C ASP A 124 -10.18 -8.40 -13.40
N GLY A 125 -10.04 -7.48 -12.46
CA GLY A 125 -9.83 -6.04 -12.70
C GLY A 125 -8.37 -5.58 -12.81
N GLY A 126 -7.40 -6.48 -13.06
CA GLY A 126 -6.01 -6.07 -13.28
C GLY A 126 -5.12 -5.99 -12.02
N CYS A 127 -5.59 -6.46 -10.86
CA CYS A 127 -4.82 -6.47 -9.60
C CYS A 127 -3.79 -7.62 -9.49
N SER A 128 -3.20 -8.08 -10.61
CA SER A 128 -2.21 -9.18 -10.62
C SER A 128 -1.00 -8.87 -9.76
N ASP A 129 -0.48 -7.64 -9.87
CA ASP A 129 0.70 -7.18 -9.14
C ASP A 129 0.41 -7.05 -7.64
N ASP A 130 -0.78 -6.58 -7.28
CA ASP A 130 -1.20 -6.51 -5.88
C ASP A 130 -1.37 -7.89 -5.26
N ARG A 131 -1.95 -8.84 -6.00
CA ARG A 131 -2.01 -10.24 -5.55
C ARG A 131 -0.62 -10.84 -5.38
N GLN A 132 0.33 -10.48 -6.23
CA GLN A 132 1.73 -10.90 -6.07
C GLN A 132 2.35 -10.29 -4.81
N LYS A 133 2.18 -8.98 -4.57
CA LYS A 133 2.66 -8.31 -3.34
C LYS A 133 2.07 -8.94 -2.07
N VAL A 134 0.79 -9.34 -2.08
CA VAL A 134 0.17 -10.07 -0.96
C VAL A 134 0.88 -11.39 -0.71
N ARG A 135 1.10 -12.22 -1.75
CA ARG A 135 1.82 -13.49 -1.60
C ARG A 135 3.21 -13.29 -1.03
N GLU A 136 3.98 -12.35 -1.57
CA GLU A 136 5.32 -12.02 -1.09
C GLU A 136 5.32 -11.55 0.36
N THR A 137 4.36 -10.70 0.74
CA THR A 137 4.22 -10.21 2.12
C THR A 137 3.99 -11.36 3.10
N CYS A 138 3.08 -12.27 2.78
CA CYS A 138 2.80 -13.44 3.61
C CYS A 138 3.99 -14.41 3.68
N GLN A 139 4.68 -14.64 2.56
CA GLN A 139 5.86 -15.49 2.50
C GLN A 139 7.02 -14.95 3.35
N ARG A 140 7.25 -13.64 3.36
CA ARG A 140 8.31 -12.98 4.16
C ARG A 140 8.19 -13.26 5.66
N ILE A 141 6.98 -13.40 6.17
CA ILE A 141 6.76 -13.71 7.59
C ILE A 141 6.47 -15.19 7.86
N GLY A 142 6.44 -16.01 6.81
CA GLY A 142 6.28 -17.46 6.91
C GLY A 142 4.85 -17.92 7.19
N LEU A 143 3.82 -17.16 6.78
CA LEU A 143 2.43 -17.63 6.86
C LEU A 143 2.19 -18.79 5.90
N ASN A 144 1.44 -19.79 6.37
CA ASN A 144 0.91 -20.83 5.50
C ASN A 144 -0.32 -20.33 4.72
N GLU A 145 -0.79 -21.11 3.74
CA GLU A 145 -1.88 -20.69 2.86
C GLU A 145 -3.21 -20.40 3.58
N PRO A 146 -3.69 -21.21 4.54
CA PRO A 146 -4.88 -20.87 5.32
C PRO A 146 -4.75 -19.57 6.13
N GLU A 147 -3.61 -19.34 6.77
CA GLU A 147 -3.34 -18.11 7.54
C GLU A 147 -3.30 -16.88 6.63
N ALA A 148 -2.59 -16.98 5.50
CA ALA A 148 -2.51 -15.91 4.51
C ALA A 148 -3.89 -15.57 3.92
N THR A 149 -4.70 -16.59 3.60
CA THR A 149 -6.06 -16.41 3.10
C THR A 149 -6.96 -15.74 4.15
N GLY A 150 -6.90 -16.20 5.40
CA GLY A 150 -7.67 -15.61 6.50
C GLY A 150 -7.35 -14.14 6.69
N LEU A 151 -6.06 -13.79 6.74
CA LEU A 151 -5.59 -12.42 6.89
C LEU A 151 -6.00 -11.54 5.69
N LEU A 152 -5.90 -12.06 4.45
CA LEU A 152 -6.33 -11.34 3.26
C LEU A 152 -7.83 -11.02 3.30
N VAL A 153 -8.67 -11.99 3.63
CA VAL A 153 -10.12 -11.79 3.73
C VAL A 153 -10.47 -10.74 4.78
N GLU A 154 -9.80 -10.78 5.93
CA GLU A 154 -10.02 -9.80 6.99
C GLU A 154 -9.61 -8.39 6.55
N ARG A 155 -8.42 -8.24 5.97
CA ARG A 155 -7.89 -6.92 5.56
C ARG A 155 -8.64 -6.34 4.37
N SER A 156 -9.10 -7.16 3.43
CA SER A 156 -9.94 -6.68 2.32
C SER A 156 -11.30 -6.15 2.81
N LYS A 157 -11.93 -6.81 3.79
CA LYS A 157 -13.16 -6.30 4.42
C LYS A 157 -12.92 -4.98 5.15
N GLU A 158 -11.82 -4.87 5.89
CA GLU A 158 -11.42 -3.62 6.54
C GLU A 158 -11.22 -2.52 5.50
N ALA A 159 -10.51 -2.79 4.42
CA ALA A 159 -10.27 -1.82 3.35
C ALA A 159 -11.59 -1.31 2.74
N CYS A 160 -12.53 -2.20 2.40
CA CYS A 160 -13.84 -1.79 1.93
C CYS A 160 -14.57 -0.91 2.95
N THR A 161 -14.59 -1.30 4.22
CA THR A 161 -15.24 -0.54 5.30
C THR A 161 -14.61 0.84 5.48
N VAL A 162 -13.28 0.92 5.41
CA VAL A 162 -12.55 2.19 5.54
C VAL A 162 -12.82 3.10 4.35
N MET A 163 -12.85 2.56 3.12
CA MET A 163 -13.19 3.33 1.93
C MET A 163 -14.63 3.87 1.94
N ASP A 164 -15.53 3.29 2.73
CA ASP A 164 -16.91 3.78 2.89
C ASP A 164 -17.04 5.02 3.79
N LYS A 165 -16.02 5.34 4.57
CA LYS A 165 -16.01 6.55 5.40
C LYS A 165 -15.93 7.81 4.51
N THR A 166 -16.77 8.80 4.81
CA THR A 166 -16.90 10.01 3.97
C THR A 166 -15.60 10.81 3.85
N ASP A 167 -14.88 10.96 4.95
CA ASP A 167 -13.59 11.67 5.00
C ASP A 167 -12.50 10.95 4.21
N VAL A 168 -12.42 9.63 4.37
CA VAL A 168 -11.48 8.78 3.62
C VAL A 168 -11.78 8.81 2.13
N TRP A 169 -13.05 8.65 1.77
CA TRP A 169 -13.45 8.69 0.36
C TRP A 169 -13.15 10.04 -0.29
N ARG A 170 -13.41 11.13 0.43
CA ARG A 170 -13.04 12.47 -0.02
C ARG A 170 -11.53 12.58 -0.24
N ALA A 171 -10.71 12.04 0.67
CA ALA A 171 -9.26 12.06 0.52
C ALA A 171 -8.80 11.28 -0.73
N VAL A 172 -9.39 10.12 -0.99
CA VAL A 172 -9.13 9.33 -2.21
C VAL A 172 -9.46 10.14 -3.47
N LEU A 173 -10.65 10.72 -3.55
CA LEU A 173 -11.04 11.51 -4.72
C LEU A 173 -10.18 12.77 -4.89
N THR A 174 -9.90 13.49 -3.79
CA THR A 174 -9.05 14.68 -3.83
C THR A 174 -7.64 14.37 -4.34
N LEU A 175 -7.07 13.24 -3.94
CA LEU A 175 -5.76 12.82 -4.42
C LEU A 175 -5.86 12.40 -5.90
N ALA A 176 -6.84 11.56 -6.26
CA ALA A 176 -7.03 11.09 -7.64
C ALA A 176 -7.19 12.22 -8.65
N GLU A 177 -7.88 13.31 -8.28
CA GLU A 177 -8.03 14.49 -9.12
C GLU A 177 -6.74 15.29 -9.31
N ARG A 178 -5.79 15.16 -8.39
CA ARG A 178 -4.51 15.87 -8.41
C ARG A 178 -3.35 15.05 -8.97
N LEU A 179 -3.55 13.75 -9.14
CA LEU A 179 -2.51 12.92 -9.76
C LEU A 179 -2.26 13.39 -11.20
N PRO A 180 -0.99 13.46 -11.61
CA PRO A 180 -0.66 13.84 -12.99
C PRO A 180 -1.22 12.81 -13.97
N THR A 181 -1.49 13.25 -15.19
CA THR A 181 -1.90 12.34 -16.26
C THR A 181 -0.76 11.44 -16.72
N THR A 182 0.48 11.85 -16.48
CA THR A 182 1.74 11.11 -16.74
C THR A 182 2.80 11.60 -15.75
N GLY A 183 3.78 10.72 -15.44
CA GLY A 183 4.90 11.04 -14.55
C GLY A 183 4.61 10.78 -13.08
N ARG A 184 5.41 11.39 -12.22
CA ARG A 184 5.46 11.10 -10.77
C ARG A 184 5.00 12.27 -9.93
N MET A 185 4.24 11.95 -8.87
CA MET A 185 3.97 12.87 -7.75
C MET A 185 4.85 12.45 -6.57
N PRO A 186 5.68 13.35 -5.99
CA PRO A 186 6.51 13.06 -4.82
C PRO A 186 5.67 12.66 -3.60
N GLY A 187 6.21 11.79 -2.75
CA GLY A 187 5.49 11.22 -1.62
C GLY A 187 5.10 12.24 -0.55
N ASP A 188 5.94 13.24 -0.28
CA ASP A 188 5.63 14.35 0.64
C ASP A 188 4.41 15.16 0.17
N THR A 189 4.31 15.40 -1.13
CA THR A 189 3.16 16.05 -1.76
C THR A 189 1.91 15.18 -1.61
N VAL A 190 2.00 13.88 -1.85
CA VAL A 190 0.90 12.93 -1.67
C VAL A 190 0.42 12.94 -0.22
N VAL A 191 1.33 12.78 0.74
CA VAL A 191 1.00 12.78 2.18
C VAL A 191 0.32 14.09 2.59
N SER A 192 0.84 15.23 2.13
CA SER A 192 0.25 16.55 2.42
C SER A 192 -1.19 16.66 1.88
N ILE A 193 -1.43 16.23 0.65
CA ILE A 193 -2.77 16.25 0.04
C ILE A 193 -3.75 15.39 0.87
N VAL A 194 -3.34 14.16 1.20
CA VAL A 194 -4.18 13.21 1.95
C VAL A 194 -4.50 13.77 3.34
N GLN A 195 -3.49 14.22 4.09
CA GLN A 195 -3.69 14.75 5.43
C GLN A 195 -4.60 15.98 5.45
N ASN A 196 -4.44 16.90 4.49
CA ASN A 196 -5.29 18.07 4.36
C ASN A 196 -6.74 17.68 4.04
N ALA A 197 -6.95 16.71 3.15
CA ALA A 197 -8.29 16.23 2.81
C ALA A 197 -8.99 15.52 3.98
N LEU A 198 -8.24 14.77 4.81
CA LEU A 198 -8.77 14.12 6.02
C LEU A 198 -9.17 15.13 7.11
N ARG A 199 -8.48 16.27 7.22
CA ARG A 199 -8.74 17.31 8.23
C ARG A 199 -9.85 18.30 7.85
N ALA A 200 -10.21 18.38 6.58
CA ALA A 200 -11.20 19.31 6.07
C ALA A 200 -12.65 18.87 6.43
N LEU A 201 -12.97 18.89 7.73
CA LEU A 201 -14.34 18.70 8.27
C LEU A 201 -14.99 20.04 8.53
#